data_4e673da9ee349bc8382106f1a96e5a0e
#
_entry.id   4e673da9ee349bc8382106f1a96e5a0e
#
_cell.length_a   1.000
_cell.length_b   1.000
_cell.length_c   1.000
_cell.angle_alpha   90.00
_cell.angle_beta   90.00
_cell.angle_gamma   90.00
#
_symmetry.space_group_name_H-M   'P 1'
#
loop_
_entity.id
_entity.type
_entity.pdbx_description
1 polymer ?
#
loop_
_entity_poly.entity_id
_entity_poly.type
_entity_poly.pdbx_seq_one_letter_code
_entity_poly.pdbx_strand_id
1 'polypeptide(L)'
;MTKFVSYVPDEAIEKDAQALLAEYAHARGVVIEAPIAIDDIIEKHLKIGIEFDDTHRLFGVPRSGIGSDPDILGAIFFEKNRIVIDESLDPDANPAKEGRYRYTAAHEVGHWRLHRGLFYKDPTQTSLLDGNAPPSVICRSSQAKARIELQADLYASCVLMPRKLVFAAWDEAFPDRKQRVLQPSEPLDTPSSRSPAWTAVLAMPG
;
A
#
# COMPACT_ATOMS: atom_id res chain seq x y z
N MET A 1 13.20 -1.93 -23.14
CA MET A 1 11.87 -2.26 -23.72
C MET A 1 10.81 -1.88 -22.71
N THR A 2 9.89 -0.98 -23.07
CA THR A 2 8.78 -0.58 -22.21
C THR A 2 7.77 -1.74 -22.16
N LYS A 3 7.61 -2.37 -21.00
CA LYS A 3 6.61 -3.44 -20.84
C LYS A 3 5.22 -2.83 -20.94
N PHE A 4 4.40 -3.38 -21.80
CA PHE A 4 3.01 -2.93 -21.96
C PHE A 4 2.19 -3.42 -20.75
N VAL A 5 1.73 -2.48 -19.93
CA VAL A 5 0.81 -2.78 -18.83
C VAL A 5 -0.60 -2.78 -19.36
N SER A 6 -1.27 -3.93 -19.28
CA SER A 6 -2.67 -4.04 -19.66
C SER A 6 -3.56 -3.18 -18.75
N TYR A 7 -4.63 -2.67 -19.32
CA TYR A 7 -5.67 -2.02 -18.51
C TYR A 7 -6.39 -3.07 -17.67
N VAL A 8 -6.45 -2.84 -16.36
CA VAL A 8 -7.28 -3.62 -15.44
C VAL A 8 -8.41 -2.70 -14.99
N PRO A 9 -9.69 -3.08 -15.16
CA PRO A 9 -10.82 -2.29 -14.68
C PRO A 9 -10.79 -2.12 -13.15
N ASP A 10 -11.28 -0.98 -12.67
CA ASP A 10 -11.28 -0.64 -11.25
C ASP A 10 -12.02 -1.68 -10.41
N GLU A 11 -13.15 -2.18 -10.94
CA GLU A 11 -13.93 -3.24 -10.29
C GLU A 11 -13.16 -4.56 -10.17
N ALA A 12 -12.28 -4.85 -11.13
CA ALA A 12 -11.44 -6.05 -11.08
C ALA A 12 -10.33 -5.89 -10.04
N ILE A 13 -9.77 -4.69 -9.89
CA ILE A 13 -8.79 -4.35 -8.86
C ILE A 13 -9.44 -4.47 -7.48
N GLU A 14 -10.61 -3.86 -7.27
CA GLU A 14 -11.35 -3.96 -6.01
C GLU A 14 -11.70 -5.42 -5.68
N LYS A 15 -12.12 -6.20 -6.67
CA LYS A 15 -12.44 -7.62 -6.49
C LYS A 15 -11.22 -8.44 -6.06
N ASP A 16 -10.05 -8.21 -6.64
CA ASP A 16 -8.81 -8.90 -6.24
C ASP A 16 -8.38 -8.48 -4.82
N ALA A 17 -8.48 -7.19 -4.47
CA ALA A 17 -8.21 -6.72 -3.13
C ALA A 17 -9.14 -7.38 -2.08
N GLN A 18 -10.43 -7.50 -2.39
CA GLN A 18 -11.39 -8.21 -1.53
C GLN A 18 -11.06 -9.71 -1.44
N ALA A 19 -10.63 -10.32 -2.54
CA ALA A 19 -10.20 -11.72 -2.55
C ALA A 19 -8.98 -11.94 -1.63
N LEU A 20 -7.96 -11.05 -1.69
CA LEU A 20 -6.81 -11.12 -0.79
C LEU A 20 -7.22 -11.08 0.68
N LEU A 21 -8.11 -10.16 1.04
CA LEU A 21 -8.60 -10.05 2.42
C LEU A 21 -9.36 -11.32 2.85
N ALA A 22 -10.17 -11.87 1.96
CA ALA A 22 -10.89 -13.13 2.22
C ALA A 22 -9.95 -14.34 2.34
N GLU A 23 -8.92 -14.42 1.47
CA GLU A 23 -7.87 -15.44 1.53
C GLU A 23 -7.15 -15.40 2.88
N TYR A 24 -6.74 -14.19 3.30
CA TYR A 24 -6.08 -13.98 4.59
C TYR A 24 -6.99 -14.37 5.77
N ALA A 25 -8.24 -13.87 5.78
CA ALA A 25 -9.21 -14.17 6.83
C ALA A 25 -9.42 -15.68 6.97
N HIS A 26 -9.62 -16.38 5.85
CA HIS A 26 -9.81 -17.83 5.83
C HIS A 26 -8.56 -18.57 6.34
N ALA A 27 -7.39 -18.21 5.83
CA ALA A 27 -6.14 -18.88 6.18
C ALA A 27 -5.75 -18.69 7.66
N ARG A 28 -6.15 -17.58 8.27
CA ARG A 28 -5.81 -17.24 9.66
C ARG A 28 -6.95 -17.49 10.65
N GLY A 29 -8.16 -17.75 10.16
CA GLY A 29 -9.34 -17.91 11.01
C GLY A 29 -9.72 -16.60 11.74
N VAL A 30 -9.52 -15.43 11.08
CA VAL A 30 -9.77 -14.11 11.66
C VAL A 30 -10.87 -13.37 10.91
N VAL A 31 -11.48 -12.40 11.57
CA VAL A 31 -12.37 -11.43 10.94
C VAL A 31 -11.55 -10.24 10.47
N ILE A 32 -11.89 -9.70 9.31
CA ILE A 32 -11.24 -8.48 8.80
C ILE A 32 -11.86 -7.28 9.49
N GLU A 33 -11.03 -6.53 10.20
CA GLU A 33 -11.38 -5.33 10.94
C GLU A 33 -10.41 -4.19 10.62
N ALA A 34 -10.84 -2.96 10.84
CA ALA A 34 -9.94 -1.81 10.74
C ALA A 34 -9.21 -1.58 12.09
N PRO A 35 -7.94 -1.18 12.04
CA PRO A 35 -7.09 -1.01 10.87
C PRO A 35 -6.64 -2.35 10.27
N ILE A 36 -6.61 -2.45 8.94
CA ILE A 36 -6.21 -3.67 8.24
C ILE A 36 -4.79 -4.09 8.66
N ALA A 37 -4.58 -5.32 9.05
CA ALA A 37 -3.28 -5.86 9.46
C ALA A 37 -2.37 -6.10 8.24
N ILE A 38 -1.94 -5.02 7.56
CA ILE A 38 -1.21 -5.11 6.29
C ILE A 38 0.11 -5.87 6.42
N ASP A 39 0.82 -5.70 7.52
CA ASP A 39 2.09 -6.39 7.78
C ASP A 39 1.88 -7.90 7.89
N ASP A 40 0.86 -8.32 8.62
CA ASP A 40 0.50 -9.74 8.74
C ASP A 40 0.09 -10.34 7.39
N ILE A 41 -0.61 -9.57 6.56
CA ILE A 41 -0.96 -9.98 5.20
C ILE A 41 0.31 -10.19 4.38
N ILE A 42 1.24 -9.25 4.41
CA ILE A 42 2.49 -9.31 3.65
C ILE A 42 3.36 -10.47 4.14
N GLU A 43 3.69 -10.49 5.42
CA GLU A 43 4.70 -11.42 5.94
C GLU A 43 4.12 -12.81 6.17
N LYS A 44 2.94 -12.90 6.78
CA LYS A 44 2.39 -14.18 7.24
C LYS A 44 1.50 -14.88 6.21
N HIS A 45 0.89 -14.13 5.27
CA HIS A 45 0.04 -14.71 4.25
C HIS A 45 0.74 -14.78 2.89
N LEU A 46 1.25 -13.65 2.38
CA LEU A 46 1.94 -13.60 1.09
C LEU A 46 3.38 -14.11 1.16
N LYS A 47 3.96 -14.24 2.36
CA LYS A 47 5.36 -14.67 2.58
C LYS A 47 6.37 -13.75 1.88
N ILE A 48 6.15 -12.45 2.00
CA ILE A 48 7.02 -11.40 1.50
C ILE A 48 7.70 -10.76 2.71
N GLY A 49 9.03 -10.61 2.66
CA GLY A 49 9.76 -9.88 3.70
C GLY A 49 9.62 -8.37 3.54
N ILE A 50 9.49 -7.65 4.64
CA ILE A 50 9.54 -6.19 4.68
C ILE A 50 10.87 -5.78 5.30
N GLU A 51 11.59 -4.86 4.65
CA GLU A 51 12.85 -4.30 5.12
C GLU A 51 12.79 -2.77 5.03
N PHE A 52 13.40 -2.09 6.00
CA PHE A 52 13.60 -0.65 5.97
C PHE A 52 15.05 -0.35 5.61
N ASP A 53 15.29 0.55 4.63
CA ASP A 53 16.63 0.98 4.22
C ASP A 53 16.56 2.41 3.65
N ASP A 54 17.70 3.08 3.55
CA ASP A 54 17.82 4.32 2.78
C ASP A 54 17.66 4.00 1.28
N THR A 55 16.45 4.17 0.78
CA THR A 55 16.11 3.86 -0.61
C THR A 55 16.88 4.70 -1.61
N HIS A 56 17.23 5.95 -1.28
CA HIS A 56 18.03 6.81 -2.14
C HIS A 56 19.45 6.30 -2.29
N ARG A 57 20.06 5.87 -1.19
CA ARG A 57 21.38 5.23 -1.20
C ARG A 57 21.33 3.91 -1.95
N LEU A 58 20.31 3.10 -1.68
CA LEU A 58 20.15 1.77 -2.28
C LEU A 58 20.04 1.83 -3.81
N PHE A 59 19.33 2.83 -4.32
CA PHE A 59 19.09 2.99 -5.77
C PHE A 59 19.99 4.02 -6.44
N GLY A 60 20.91 4.66 -5.70
CA GLY A 60 21.83 5.65 -6.24
C GLY A 60 21.13 6.92 -6.74
N VAL A 61 19.97 7.26 -6.18
CA VAL A 61 19.20 8.46 -6.54
C VAL A 61 19.47 9.54 -5.51
N PRO A 62 19.91 10.75 -5.92
CA PRO A 62 20.12 11.84 -4.97
C PRO A 62 18.80 12.28 -4.33
N ARG A 63 18.83 12.61 -3.04
CA ARG A 63 17.67 13.20 -2.34
C ARG A 63 17.40 14.60 -2.87
N SER A 64 16.15 14.92 -3.17
CA SER A 64 15.73 16.22 -3.70
C SER A 64 15.62 17.27 -2.60
N GLY A 65 16.77 17.68 -2.02
CA GLY A 65 16.86 18.77 -1.04
C GLY A 65 16.92 18.31 0.43
N ILE A 66 17.37 19.24 1.28
CA ILE A 66 17.50 18.98 2.73
C ILE A 66 16.12 19.01 3.38
N GLY A 67 15.71 17.90 3.99
CA GLY A 67 14.46 17.79 4.74
C GLY A 67 13.21 17.55 3.89
N SER A 68 13.35 17.30 2.59
CA SER A 68 12.23 16.83 1.75
C SER A 68 11.92 15.36 2.04
N ASP A 69 10.66 14.99 1.89
CA ASP A 69 10.27 13.59 1.89
C ASP A 69 10.98 12.82 0.76
N PRO A 70 11.29 11.54 0.95
CA PRO A 70 11.99 10.77 -0.06
C PRO A 70 11.16 10.66 -1.34
N ASP A 71 11.82 10.77 -2.49
CA ASP A 71 11.17 10.55 -3.80
C ASP A 71 10.84 9.08 -4.03
N ILE A 72 11.63 8.17 -3.43
CA ILE A 72 11.42 6.73 -3.48
C ILE A 72 10.93 6.26 -2.11
N LEU A 73 9.66 5.88 -2.03
CA LEU A 73 9.03 5.47 -0.79
C LEU A 73 9.11 3.96 -0.55
N GLY A 74 9.09 3.18 -1.63
CA GLY A 74 9.14 1.74 -1.58
C GLY A 74 9.60 1.14 -2.89
N ALA A 75 9.93 -0.14 -2.85
CA ALA A 75 10.28 -0.93 -4.02
C ALA A 75 10.03 -2.41 -3.76
N ILE A 76 9.51 -3.11 -4.76
CA ILE A 76 9.29 -4.55 -4.69
C ILE A 76 10.28 -5.33 -5.56
N PHE A 77 10.80 -6.42 -4.99
CA PHE A 77 11.68 -7.39 -5.62
C PHE A 77 10.96 -8.73 -5.75
N PHE A 78 10.30 -8.96 -6.87
CA PHE A 78 9.48 -10.16 -7.08
C PHE A 78 10.26 -11.47 -6.94
N GLU A 79 11.49 -11.53 -7.46
CA GLU A 79 12.31 -12.74 -7.41
C GLU A 79 12.78 -13.08 -5.98
N LYS A 80 12.92 -12.05 -5.14
CA LYS A 80 13.39 -12.19 -3.76
C LYS A 80 12.26 -12.27 -2.74
N ASN A 81 11.00 -12.14 -3.17
CA ASN A 81 9.84 -12.01 -2.29
C ASN A 81 10.09 -10.96 -1.20
N ARG A 82 10.52 -9.76 -1.60
CA ARG A 82 10.95 -8.71 -0.69
C ARG A 82 10.40 -7.35 -1.10
N ILE A 83 9.92 -6.61 -0.11
CA ILE A 83 9.58 -5.19 -0.17
C ILE A 83 10.63 -4.43 0.62
N VAL A 84 11.18 -3.36 0.05
CA VAL A 84 12.03 -2.38 0.76
C VAL A 84 11.25 -1.09 0.86
N ILE A 85 11.16 -0.55 2.06
CA ILE A 85 10.49 0.73 2.36
C ILE A 85 11.55 1.71 2.87
N ASP A 86 11.41 3.00 2.52
CA ASP A 86 12.34 4.02 3.00
C ASP A 86 12.34 4.09 4.53
N GLU A 87 13.54 4.09 5.13
CA GLU A 87 13.72 4.10 6.58
C GLU A 87 13.01 5.25 7.29
N SER A 88 12.79 6.38 6.59
CA SER A 88 12.04 7.50 7.15
C SER A 88 10.56 7.23 7.39
N LEU A 89 10.04 6.13 6.85
CA LEU A 89 8.66 5.66 7.04
C LEU A 89 8.55 4.56 8.11
N ASP A 90 9.66 4.15 8.72
CA ASP A 90 9.64 3.16 9.79
C ASP A 90 8.75 3.66 10.95
N PRO A 91 7.64 2.95 11.25
CA PRO A 91 6.70 3.38 12.29
C PRO A 91 7.29 3.33 13.69
N ASP A 92 8.30 2.49 13.93
CA ASP A 92 9.00 2.43 15.22
C ASP A 92 9.85 3.68 15.45
N ALA A 93 10.45 4.22 14.37
CA ALA A 93 11.23 5.47 14.42
C ALA A 93 10.35 6.72 14.26
N ASN A 94 9.30 6.65 13.45
CA ASN A 94 8.43 7.77 13.08
C ASN A 94 6.94 7.40 13.15
N PRO A 95 6.33 7.28 14.35
CA PRO A 95 4.92 6.91 14.49
C PRO A 95 3.95 7.82 13.74
N ALA A 96 4.30 9.11 13.56
CA ALA A 96 3.47 10.06 12.81
C ALA A 96 3.37 9.73 11.31
N LYS A 97 4.26 8.90 10.78
CA LYS A 97 4.25 8.44 9.38
C LYS A 97 3.67 7.05 9.18
N GLU A 98 3.09 6.45 10.22
CA GLU A 98 2.49 5.10 10.14
C GLU A 98 1.49 4.98 8.99
N GLY A 99 0.59 5.96 8.82
CA GLY A 99 -0.39 5.94 7.72
C GLY A 99 0.28 5.89 6.34
N ARG A 100 1.36 6.65 6.16
CA ARG A 100 2.14 6.66 4.92
C ARG A 100 2.88 5.35 4.69
N TYR A 101 3.48 4.80 5.75
CA TYR A 101 4.07 3.46 5.73
C TYR A 101 3.06 2.41 5.26
N ARG A 102 1.90 2.34 5.92
CA ARG A 102 0.84 1.37 5.61
C ARG A 102 0.36 1.48 4.16
N TYR A 103 0.21 2.73 3.67
CA TYR A 103 -0.17 2.96 2.28
C TYR A 103 0.92 2.47 1.31
N THR A 104 2.20 2.80 1.57
CA THR A 104 3.32 2.34 0.75
C THR A 104 3.41 0.82 0.74
N ALA A 105 3.30 0.17 1.90
CA ALA A 105 3.31 -1.29 1.99
C ALA A 105 2.16 -1.94 1.18
N ALA A 106 0.93 -1.40 1.30
CA ALA A 106 -0.22 -1.87 0.54
C ALA A 106 -0.08 -1.60 -0.98
N HIS A 107 0.58 -0.52 -1.38
CA HIS A 107 0.91 -0.22 -2.76
C HIS A 107 1.85 -1.28 -3.36
N GLU A 108 2.86 -1.69 -2.64
CA GLU A 108 3.77 -2.77 -3.06
C GLU A 108 3.03 -4.13 -3.17
N VAL A 109 2.04 -4.36 -2.28
CA VAL A 109 1.12 -5.51 -2.43
C VAL A 109 0.31 -5.41 -3.72
N GLY A 110 -0.12 -4.22 -4.12
CA GLY A 110 -0.77 -3.99 -5.41
C GLY A 110 0.10 -4.42 -6.59
N HIS A 111 1.38 -4.05 -6.56
CA HIS A 111 2.35 -4.53 -7.56
C HIS A 111 2.50 -6.05 -7.52
N TRP A 112 2.55 -6.64 -6.34
CA TRP A 112 2.64 -8.09 -6.20
C TRP A 112 1.45 -8.83 -6.82
N ARG A 113 0.24 -8.37 -6.55
CA ARG A 113 -0.98 -9.03 -7.00
C ARG A 113 -1.25 -8.81 -8.49
N LEU A 114 -1.07 -7.59 -8.97
CA LEU A 114 -1.50 -7.20 -10.32
C LEU A 114 -0.36 -7.31 -11.36
N HIS A 115 0.89 -7.11 -10.95
CA HIS A 115 1.96 -6.87 -11.90
C HIS A 115 3.06 -7.92 -11.89
N ARG A 116 3.09 -8.80 -10.88
CA ARG A 116 4.14 -9.82 -10.75
C ARG A 116 4.36 -10.62 -12.05
N GLY A 117 3.28 -11.00 -12.73
CA GLY A 117 3.36 -11.75 -13.99
C GLY A 117 4.08 -11.02 -15.13
N LEU A 118 4.11 -9.68 -15.10
CA LEU A 118 4.81 -8.87 -16.11
C LEU A 118 6.33 -8.90 -15.94
N PHE A 119 6.80 -9.21 -14.73
CA PHE A 119 8.21 -9.16 -14.34
C PHE A 119 8.82 -10.56 -14.16
N TYR A 120 8.00 -11.61 -14.28
CA TYR A 120 8.52 -12.97 -14.29
C TYR A 120 9.38 -13.14 -15.55
N LYS A 121 10.67 -13.32 -15.37
CA LYS A 121 11.55 -13.70 -16.47
C LYS A 121 11.29 -15.16 -16.80
N ASP A 122 11.24 -15.45 -18.08
CA ASP A 122 11.29 -16.81 -18.56
C ASP A 122 12.54 -17.49 -17.97
N PRO A 123 12.40 -18.60 -17.22
CA PRO A 123 13.56 -19.30 -16.63
C PRO A 123 14.59 -19.74 -17.67
N THR A 124 14.26 -19.74 -18.98
CA THR A 124 15.19 -20.01 -20.06
C THR A 124 16.07 -18.80 -20.42
N GLN A 125 15.73 -17.59 -19.94
CA GLN A 125 16.56 -16.39 -20.06
C GLN A 125 17.36 -16.17 -18.78
N THR A 126 18.22 -17.10 -18.44
CA THR A 126 19.19 -16.93 -17.35
C THR A 126 20.14 -15.78 -17.69
N SER A 127 19.88 -14.63 -17.10
CA SER A 127 20.87 -13.57 -16.99
C SER A 127 21.96 -14.08 -16.04
N LEU A 128 23.15 -14.28 -16.57
CA LEU A 128 24.39 -14.60 -15.84
C LEU A 128 24.86 -13.45 -14.93
N LEU A 129 24.02 -12.51 -14.54
CA LEU A 129 24.37 -11.33 -13.78
C LEU A 129 23.75 -11.38 -12.39
N ASP A 130 24.60 -11.70 -11.46
CA ASP A 130 24.77 -11.24 -10.08
C ASP A 130 23.56 -10.92 -9.19
N GLY A 131 23.73 -11.30 -7.91
CA GLY A 131 22.87 -11.08 -6.76
C GLY A 131 22.38 -9.63 -6.47
N ASN A 132 22.66 -8.69 -7.36
CA ASN A 132 22.27 -7.28 -7.34
C ASN A 132 21.25 -6.92 -8.44
N ALA A 133 20.30 -7.80 -8.73
CA ALA A 133 19.23 -7.45 -9.67
C ALA A 133 18.50 -6.18 -9.18
N PRO A 134 18.28 -5.18 -10.06
CA PRO A 134 17.52 -3.98 -9.68
C PRO A 134 16.10 -4.36 -9.26
N PRO A 135 15.43 -3.51 -8.45
CA PRO A 135 14.05 -3.76 -8.06
C PRO A 135 13.16 -3.90 -9.30
N SER A 136 12.14 -4.72 -9.19
CA SER A 136 11.20 -4.93 -10.29
C SER A 136 10.36 -3.69 -10.56
N VAL A 137 9.96 -3.00 -9.49
CA VAL A 137 9.23 -1.73 -9.52
C VAL A 137 9.72 -0.83 -8.39
N ILE A 138 9.76 0.47 -8.62
CA ILE A 138 10.12 1.50 -7.65
C ILE A 138 8.96 2.49 -7.55
N CYS A 139 8.37 2.64 -6.36
CA CYS A 139 7.35 3.64 -6.08
C CYS A 139 7.99 5.03 -5.90
N ARG A 140 7.58 6.01 -6.71
CA ARG A 140 8.05 7.40 -6.65
C ARG A 140 6.90 8.37 -6.37
N SER A 141 7.14 9.33 -5.49
CA SER A 141 6.12 10.28 -5.04
C SER A 141 5.77 11.39 -6.05
N SER A 142 6.68 11.73 -6.99
CA SER A 142 6.65 13.05 -7.67
C SER A 142 6.50 13.06 -9.19
N GLN A 143 6.26 11.93 -9.86
CA GLN A 143 6.14 11.92 -11.33
C GLN A 143 4.72 11.62 -11.81
N ALA A 144 4.38 12.09 -13.03
CA ALA A 144 3.16 11.67 -13.71
C ALA A 144 3.09 10.13 -13.71
N LYS A 145 2.16 9.59 -12.92
CA LYS A 145 2.12 8.17 -12.60
C LYS A 145 1.82 7.36 -13.85
N ALA A 146 2.69 6.42 -14.16
CA ALA A 146 2.41 5.41 -15.15
C ALA A 146 1.17 4.58 -14.74
N ARG A 147 0.50 3.98 -15.71
CA ARG A 147 -0.70 3.15 -15.45
C ARG A 147 -0.50 2.09 -14.36
N ILE A 148 0.70 1.52 -14.30
CA ILE A 148 1.08 0.52 -13.29
C ILE A 148 0.98 1.09 -11.87
N GLU A 149 1.42 2.34 -11.67
CA GLU A 149 1.37 3.02 -10.39
C GLU A 149 -0.08 3.36 -9.97
N LEU A 150 -0.89 3.83 -10.93
CA LEU A 150 -2.31 4.12 -10.67
C LEU A 150 -3.09 2.87 -10.25
N GLN A 151 -2.79 1.73 -10.87
CA GLN A 151 -3.40 0.46 -10.49
C GLN A 151 -2.98 0.02 -9.08
N ALA A 152 -1.70 0.20 -8.72
CA ALA A 152 -1.20 -0.12 -7.38
C ALA A 152 -1.77 0.82 -6.32
N ASP A 153 -1.91 2.12 -6.62
CA ASP A 153 -2.56 3.09 -5.73
C ASP A 153 -4.02 2.72 -5.45
N LEU A 154 -4.77 2.39 -6.50
CA LEU A 154 -6.15 1.96 -6.33
C LEU A 154 -6.24 0.67 -5.51
N TYR A 155 -5.33 -0.27 -5.77
CA TYR A 155 -5.25 -1.51 -5.01
C TYR A 155 -5.00 -1.25 -3.53
N ALA A 156 -4.03 -0.41 -3.20
CA ALA A 156 -3.72 -0.01 -1.82
C ALA A 156 -4.95 0.59 -1.12
N SER A 157 -5.66 1.48 -1.82
CA SER A 157 -6.89 2.09 -1.31
C SER A 157 -7.97 1.03 -1.04
N CYS A 158 -8.17 0.08 -1.96
CA CYS A 158 -9.18 -0.98 -1.81
C CYS A 158 -8.86 -1.96 -0.67
N VAL A 159 -7.57 -2.26 -0.45
CA VAL A 159 -7.13 -3.14 0.64
C VAL A 159 -7.27 -2.46 2.00
N LEU A 160 -6.77 -1.22 2.12
CA LEU A 160 -6.75 -0.51 3.41
C LEU A 160 -8.12 0.04 3.81
N MET A 161 -8.96 0.36 2.84
CA MET A 161 -10.31 0.89 3.04
C MET A 161 -11.37 0.03 2.33
N PRO A 162 -11.55 -1.24 2.76
CA PRO A 162 -12.54 -2.11 2.14
C PRO A 162 -13.93 -1.49 2.23
N ARG A 163 -14.63 -1.40 1.10
CA ARG A 163 -15.93 -0.73 0.97
C ARG A 163 -16.91 -1.09 2.09
N LYS A 164 -16.98 -2.37 2.46
CA LYS A 164 -17.89 -2.84 3.52
C LYS A 164 -17.57 -2.22 4.89
N LEU A 165 -16.29 -2.12 5.24
CA LEU A 165 -15.86 -1.53 6.52
C LEU A 165 -16.08 -0.01 6.50
N VAL A 166 -15.79 0.65 5.38
CA VAL A 166 -16.02 2.09 5.22
C VAL A 166 -17.51 2.42 5.38
N PHE A 167 -18.39 1.67 4.72
CA PHE A 167 -19.83 1.90 4.86
C PHE A 167 -20.35 1.58 6.26
N ALA A 168 -19.86 0.51 6.89
CA ALA A 168 -20.25 0.19 8.26
C ALA A 168 -19.85 1.31 9.23
N ALA A 169 -18.62 1.80 9.10
CA ALA A 169 -18.13 2.92 9.91
C ALA A 169 -18.89 4.22 9.63
N TRP A 170 -19.25 4.47 8.36
CA TRP A 170 -20.06 5.62 7.99
C TRP A 170 -21.47 5.55 8.60
N ASP A 171 -22.15 4.41 8.48
CA ASP A 171 -23.50 4.21 9.02
C ASP A 171 -23.52 4.31 10.56
N GLU A 172 -22.45 3.88 11.23
CA GLU A 172 -22.27 4.04 12.66
C GLU A 172 -22.14 5.52 13.06
N ALA A 173 -21.30 6.27 12.31
CA ALA A 173 -21.08 7.69 12.62
C ALA A 173 -22.23 8.60 12.21
N PHE A 174 -22.94 8.25 11.15
CA PHE A 174 -24.00 9.06 10.56
C PHE A 174 -25.28 8.24 10.34
N PRO A 175 -25.95 7.80 11.40
CA PRO A 175 -27.11 6.92 11.31
C PRO A 175 -28.32 7.58 10.61
N ASP A 176 -28.35 8.90 10.58
CA ASP A 176 -29.41 9.67 9.89
C ASP A 176 -29.20 9.74 8.38
N ARG A 177 -28.03 9.31 7.85
CA ARG A 177 -27.66 9.32 6.44
C ARG A 177 -27.88 10.65 5.72
N LYS A 178 -27.91 11.76 6.45
CA LYS A 178 -28.07 13.08 5.86
C LYS A 178 -26.77 13.55 5.21
N GLN A 179 -26.92 14.24 4.08
CA GLN A 179 -25.80 14.93 3.47
C GLN A 179 -25.22 15.98 4.42
N ARG A 180 -23.93 15.96 4.64
CA ARG A 180 -23.19 16.90 5.48
C ARG A 180 -22.05 17.52 4.68
N VAL A 181 -21.84 18.82 4.91
CA VAL A 181 -20.64 19.52 4.40
C VAL A 181 -19.69 19.62 5.58
N LEU A 182 -18.56 18.91 5.49
CA LEU A 182 -17.49 19.01 6.48
C LEU A 182 -16.72 20.31 6.24
N GLN A 183 -16.73 21.20 7.23
CA GLN A 183 -15.91 22.41 7.20
C GLN A 183 -14.50 22.07 7.66
N PRO A 184 -13.45 22.53 6.96
CA PRO A 184 -12.07 22.19 7.31
C PRO A 184 -11.62 22.62 8.72
N SER A 185 -12.39 23.51 9.37
CA SER A 185 -12.10 24.09 10.69
C SER A 185 -12.89 23.48 11.85
N GLU A 186 -13.83 22.61 11.60
CA GLU A 186 -14.55 21.94 12.68
C GLU A 186 -13.82 20.66 13.07
N PRO A 187 -13.42 20.51 14.35
CA PRO A 187 -13.09 19.20 14.86
C PRO A 187 -14.30 18.31 14.58
N LEU A 188 -14.12 17.17 13.96
CA LEU A 188 -15.15 16.16 13.88
C LEU A 188 -15.55 15.87 15.34
N ASP A 189 -16.69 16.37 15.79
CA ASP A 189 -17.32 15.89 17.01
C ASP A 189 -17.68 14.42 16.76
N THR A 190 -16.65 13.57 16.90
CA THR A 190 -16.84 12.15 16.94
C THR A 190 -17.67 11.86 18.18
N PRO A 191 -18.80 11.17 18.03
CA PRO A 191 -19.53 10.70 19.20
C PRO A 191 -18.53 9.95 20.07
N SER A 192 -18.32 10.49 21.27
CA SER A 192 -17.37 10.11 22.30
C SER A 192 -16.66 8.78 22.02
N SER A 193 -15.38 8.92 21.69
CA SER A 193 -14.33 7.98 22.02
C SER A 193 -14.78 6.52 22.10
N ARG A 194 -14.44 5.72 21.11
CA ARG A 194 -14.06 4.32 21.32
C ARG A 194 -14.29 3.38 20.14
N SER A 195 -14.32 3.88 18.91
CA SER A 195 -14.08 2.93 17.83
C SER A 195 -12.68 3.18 17.24
N PRO A 196 -11.74 2.23 17.37
CA PRO A 196 -10.39 2.33 16.76
C PRO A 196 -10.44 2.54 15.23
N ALA A 197 -11.57 2.22 14.61
CA ALA A 197 -11.77 2.32 13.16
C ALA A 197 -11.62 3.75 12.61
N TRP A 198 -11.95 4.78 13.38
CA TRP A 198 -11.95 6.16 12.90
C TRP A 198 -10.59 6.81 12.84
N THR A 199 -9.70 6.45 13.75
CA THR A 199 -8.35 7.02 13.77
C THR A 199 -7.56 6.63 12.52
N ALA A 200 -7.84 5.46 11.96
CA ALA A 200 -7.17 4.98 10.75
C ALA A 200 -7.68 5.66 9.47
N VAL A 201 -8.96 6.05 9.41
CA VAL A 201 -9.56 6.69 8.23
C VAL A 201 -9.18 8.19 8.14
N LEU A 202 -9.01 8.86 9.30
CA LEU A 202 -8.70 10.29 9.35
C LEU A 202 -7.19 10.61 9.31
N ALA A 203 -6.33 9.61 9.47
CA ALA A 203 -4.87 9.79 9.43
C ALA A 203 -4.27 9.72 8.01
N MET A 204 -5.10 9.70 6.96
CA MET A 204 -4.60 9.73 5.58
C MET A 204 -4.32 11.19 5.17
N PRO A 205 -3.05 11.56 4.88
CA PRO A 205 -2.75 12.86 4.29
C PRO A 205 -3.31 12.93 2.88
N GLY A 206 -3.97 14.05 2.57
CA GLY A 206 -4.39 14.44 1.23
C GLY A 206 -3.20 14.70 0.30
#